data_68b4f1a6988d31bda3eb053b81937703
#
_entry.id   68b4f1a6988d31bda3eb053b81937703
#
_cell.length_a   1.000
_cell.length_b   1.000
_cell.length_c   1.000
_cell.angle_alpha   90.00
_cell.angle_beta   90.00
_cell.angle_gamma   90.00
#
_symmetry.space_group_name_H-M   'P 1'
#
loop_
_entity.id
_entity.type
_entity.pdbx_description
1 polymer ?
#
loop_
_entity_poly.entity_id
_entity_poly.type
_entity_poly.pdbx_seq_one_letter_code
_entity_poly.pdbx_strand_id
1 'polypeptide(L)'
;MRLENKTSNMLWFITIVLTVLALSQLIGYWVNSTISENTTIEWSSLIHFTHIRNHGGVFGMLQGMGWIFAVISIGLLIGVSAYLWFSPAIKRYEYISFGFIVGGGASNILDRFVYGSVIDFIDIQHVPYWNYIFNTADVMVHVGIWPLLFFSFFASNDQIDSGIPN
;
A
#
# COMPACT_ATOMS: atom_id res chain seq x y z
N MET A 1 2.94 -21.62 23.33
CA MET A 1 3.04 -20.49 22.40
C MET A 1 2.75 -19.21 23.20
N ARG A 2 3.74 -18.31 23.41
CA ARG A 2 3.51 -17.04 24.14
C ARG A 2 2.47 -16.26 23.36
N LEU A 3 1.36 -15.89 24.00
CA LEU A 3 0.43 -14.92 23.45
C LEU A 3 1.23 -13.64 23.19
N GLU A 4 1.48 -13.35 21.93
CA GLU A 4 2.15 -12.10 21.55
C GLU A 4 1.30 -10.95 22.09
N ASN A 5 1.96 -10.03 22.78
CA ASN A 5 1.27 -8.92 23.42
C ASN A 5 0.57 -8.06 22.35
N LYS A 6 -0.76 -8.09 22.33
CA LYS A 6 -1.61 -7.34 21.38
C LYS A 6 -1.21 -5.85 21.33
N THR A 7 -0.89 -5.28 22.48
CA THR A 7 -0.44 -3.88 22.59
C THR A 7 0.85 -3.65 21.80
N SER A 8 1.85 -4.55 21.95
CA SER A 8 3.10 -4.46 21.19
C SER A 8 2.88 -4.58 19.69
N ASN A 9 2.01 -5.50 19.25
CA ASN A 9 1.71 -5.68 17.84
C ASN A 9 0.94 -4.47 17.26
N MET A 10 0.04 -3.89 18.03
CA MET A 10 -0.65 -2.66 17.64
C MET A 10 0.31 -1.47 17.55
N LEU A 11 1.30 -1.36 18.43
CA LEU A 11 2.35 -0.34 18.33
C LEU A 11 3.17 -0.50 17.04
N TRP A 12 3.54 -1.72 16.66
CA TRP A 12 4.19 -1.99 15.39
C TRP A 12 3.34 -1.55 14.21
N PHE A 13 2.05 -1.92 14.20
CA PHE A 13 1.10 -1.51 13.18
C PHE A 13 1.06 0.02 13.03
N ILE A 14 0.82 0.75 14.13
CA ILE A 14 0.72 2.21 14.11
C ILE A 14 2.05 2.84 13.65
N THR A 15 3.19 2.35 14.14
CA THR A 15 4.51 2.86 13.75
C THR A 15 4.74 2.69 12.26
N ILE A 16 4.43 1.51 11.70
CA ILE A 16 4.58 1.25 10.27
C ILE A 16 3.64 2.15 9.46
N VAL A 17 2.36 2.26 9.85
CA VAL A 17 1.39 3.15 9.17
C VAL A 17 1.93 4.58 9.10
N LEU A 18 2.36 5.15 10.22
CA LEU A 18 2.85 6.52 10.28
C LEU A 18 4.15 6.70 9.48
N THR A 19 5.06 5.74 9.55
CA THR A 19 6.33 5.78 8.80
C THR A 19 6.09 5.70 7.30
N VAL A 20 5.27 4.76 6.85
CA VAL A 20 4.94 4.58 5.43
C VAL A 20 4.22 5.82 4.89
N LEU A 21 3.22 6.32 5.62
CA LEU A 21 2.50 7.54 5.26
C LEU A 21 3.47 8.72 5.12
N ALA A 22 4.30 8.96 6.14
CA ALA A 22 5.23 10.09 6.14
C ALA A 22 6.24 10.00 4.99
N LEU A 23 6.86 8.83 4.79
CA LEU A 23 7.84 8.63 3.72
C LEU A 23 7.20 8.79 2.33
N SER A 24 6.02 8.20 2.10
CA SER A 24 5.33 8.31 0.81
C SER A 24 4.94 9.75 0.51
N GLN A 25 4.43 10.49 1.50
CA GLN A 25 4.08 11.90 1.34
C GLN A 25 5.30 12.80 1.11
N LEU A 26 6.42 12.56 1.82
CA LEU A 26 7.66 13.33 1.61
C LEU A 26 8.22 13.11 0.21
N ILE A 27 8.25 11.86 -0.27
CA ILE A 27 8.74 11.54 -1.61
C ILE A 27 7.79 12.11 -2.67
N GLY A 28 6.47 11.94 -2.52
CA GLY A 28 5.47 12.50 -3.42
C GLY A 28 5.55 14.03 -3.49
N TYR A 29 5.69 14.70 -2.34
CA TYR A 29 5.91 16.15 -2.27
C TYR A 29 7.20 16.59 -2.99
N TRP A 30 8.30 15.86 -2.78
CA TRP A 30 9.56 16.13 -3.46
C TRP A 30 9.42 16.00 -4.98
N VAL A 31 8.81 14.90 -5.47
CA VAL A 31 8.54 14.72 -6.91
C VAL A 31 7.69 15.86 -7.45
N ASN A 32 6.57 16.17 -6.79
CA ASN A 32 5.65 17.22 -7.20
C ASN A 32 6.27 18.62 -7.24
N SER A 33 7.29 18.88 -6.41
CA SER A 33 7.95 20.17 -6.33
C SER A 33 9.16 20.30 -7.26
N THR A 34 9.78 19.18 -7.68
CA THR A 34 11.04 19.18 -8.43
C THR A 34 10.91 18.70 -9.87
N ILE A 35 9.94 17.85 -10.16
CA ILE A 35 9.72 17.30 -11.50
C ILE A 35 8.43 17.89 -12.05
N SER A 36 8.51 18.61 -13.18
CA SER A 36 7.32 19.17 -13.82
C SER A 36 6.34 18.06 -14.24
N GLU A 37 5.04 18.31 -14.11
CA GLU A 37 4.03 17.35 -14.54
C GLU A 37 4.18 16.99 -16.02
N ASN A 38 3.98 15.72 -16.35
CA ASN A 38 4.16 15.13 -17.68
C ASN A 38 5.61 15.21 -18.22
N THR A 39 6.60 15.26 -17.33
CA THR A 39 8.02 15.15 -17.72
C THR A 39 8.65 13.90 -17.14
N THR A 40 9.68 13.41 -17.85
CA THR A 40 10.42 12.21 -17.50
C THR A 40 11.89 12.54 -17.25
N ILE A 41 12.44 11.99 -16.18
CA ILE A 41 13.87 11.95 -15.90
C ILE A 41 14.34 10.52 -16.07
N GLU A 42 15.17 10.25 -17.05
CA GLU A 42 15.80 8.96 -17.27
C GLU A 42 16.87 8.72 -16.21
N TRP A 43 16.61 7.81 -15.27
CA TRP A 43 17.58 7.49 -14.21
C TRP A 43 18.45 6.29 -14.56
N SER A 44 17.86 5.30 -15.21
CA SER A 44 18.56 4.12 -15.72
C SER A 44 17.82 3.56 -16.94
N SER A 45 18.39 2.52 -17.58
CA SER A 45 17.71 1.83 -18.67
C SER A 45 16.40 1.14 -18.24
N LEU A 46 16.23 0.83 -16.95
CA LEU A 46 15.07 0.08 -16.45
C LEU A 46 14.07 0.94 -15.68
N ILE A 47 14.50 2.05 -15.09
CA ILE A 47 13.66 2.88 -14.23
C ILE A 47 13.81 4.35 -14.67
N HIS A 48 12.68 4.96 -14.97
CA HIS A 48 12.55 6.39 -15.18
C HIS A 48 11.68 7.01 -14.07
N PHE A 49 11.83 8.30 -13.84
CA PHE A 49 10.92 9.07 -13.00
C PHE A 49 10.04 9.95 -13.89
N THR A 50 8.82 9.51 -14.12
CA THR A 50 7.83 10.18 -14.97
C THR A 50 6.70 10.72 -14.11
N HIS A 51 6.68 12.02 -13.84
CA HIS A 51 5.66 12.63 -12.98
C HIS A 51 4.32 12.74 -13.71
N ILE A 52 3.31 12.01 -13.24
CA ILE A 52 1.94 12.12 -13.72
C ILE A 52 0.94 12.32 -12.57
N ARG A 53 -0.21 12.90 -12.91
CA ARG A 53 -1.37 13.02 -12.02
C ARG A 53 -2.40 11.97 -12.36
N ASN A 54 -2.60 11.02 -11.45
CA ASN A 54 -3.59 9.95 -11.60
C ASN A 54 -4.92 10.36 -10.97
N HIS A 55 -5.87 10.78 -11.78
CA HIS A 55 -7.22 11.17 -11.37
C HIS A 55 -8.20 9.98 -11.27
N GLY A 56 -7.73 8.77 -11.48
CA GLY A 56 -8.50 7.53 -11.40
C GLY A 56 -8.09 6.63 -10.24
N GLY A 57 -8.20 5.34 -10.48
CA GLY A 57 -7.80 4.27 -9.56
C GLY A 57 -6.51 3.59 -9.96
N VAL A 58 -6.37 2.34 -9.49
CA VAL A 58 -5.26 1.46 -9.81
C VAL A 58 -5.14 1.32 -11.34
N PHE A 59 -3.91 1.36 -11.86
CA PHE A 59 -3.60 1.31 -13.29
C PHE A 59 -4.25 2.43 -14.13
N GLY A 60 -4.58 3.57 -13.50
CA GLY A 60 -5.23 4.69 -14.20
C GLY A 60 -6.67 4.42 -14.64
N MET A 61 -7.33 3.41 -14.06
CA MET A 61 -8.72 3.09 -14.40
C MET A 61 -9.67 4.21 -13.97
N LEU A 62 -10.75 4.42 -14.76
CA LEU A 62 -11.82 5.38 -14.47
C LEU A 62 -11.28 6.79 -14.15
N GLN A 63 -10.47 7.36 -15.06
CA GLN A 63 -9.97 8.72 -14.94
C GLN A 63 -11.10 9.73 -14.68
N GLY A 64 -10.87 10.66 -13.76
CA GLY A 64 -11.88 11.60 -13.27
C GLY A 64 -12.78 11.08 -12.13
N MET A 65 -12.69 9.78 -11.81
CA MET A 65 -13.48 9.16 -10.74
C MET A 65 -12.63 8.79 -9.51
N GLY A 66 -11.51 9.45 -9.28
CA GLY A 66 -10.59 9.19 -8.17
C GLY A 66 -11.25 9.20 -6.79
N TRP A 67 -12.31 9.99 -6.61
CA TRP A 67 -13.11 10.05 -5.38
C TRP A 67 -13.79 8.72 -5.03
N ILE A 68 -14.22 7.94 -6.04
CA ILE A 68 -14.83 6.61 -5.82
C ILE A 68 -13.79 5.68 -5.20
N PHE A 69 -12.56 5.70 -5.76
CA PHE A 69 -11.47 4.91 -5.21
C PHE A 69 -11.06 5.37 -3.80
N ALA A 70 -11.12 6.68 -3.52
CA ALA A 70 -10.90 7.19 -2.17
C ALA A 70 -11.93 6.62 -1.18
N VAL A 71 -13.22 6.67 -1.51
CA VAL A 71 -14.30 6.13 -0.66
C VAL A 71 -14.15 4.63 -0.43
N ILE A 72 -13.90 3.85 -1.48
CA ILE A 72 -13.68 2.41 -1.37
C ILE A 72 -12.45 2.12 -0.49
N SER A 73 -11.34 2.83 -0.71
CA SER A 73 -10.12 2.67 0.07
C SER A 73 -10.35 3.01 1.54
N ILE A 74 -11.05 4.11 1.86
CA ILE A 74 -11.40 4.46 3.24
C ILE A 74 -12.20 3.32 3.89
N GLY A 75 -13.20 2.78 3.21
CA GLY A 75 -13.99 1.65 3.70
C GLY A 75 -13.11 0.42 3.99
N LEU A 76 -12.20 0.08 3.09
CA LEU A 76 -11.26 -1.03 3.27
C LEU A 76 -10.30 -0.80 4.44
N LEU A 77 -9.74 0.42 4.58
CA LEU A 77 -8.83 0.73 5.69
C LEU A 77 -9.54 0.70 7.04
N ILE A 78 -10.78 1.18 7.11
CA ILE A 78 -11.61 1.06 8.31
C ILE A 78 -11.87 -0.42 8.63
N GLY A 79 -12.25 -1.22 7.63
CA GLY A 79 -12.49 -2.66 7.79
C GLY A 79 -11.28 -3.41 8.33
N VAL A 80 -10.10 -3.17 7.74
CA VAL A 80 -8.82 -3.76 8.22
C VAL A 80 -8.50 -3.32 9.64
N SER A 81 -8.63 -2.02 9.94
CA SER A 81 -8.37 -1.49 11.28
C SER A 81 -9.32 -2.09 12.33
N ALA A 82 -10.60 -2.22 11.99
CA ALA A 82 -11.60 -2.87 12.83
C ALA A 82 -11.28 -4.35 13.04
N TYR A 83 -10.90 -5.08 11.97
CA TYR A 83 -10.45 -6.47 12.08
C TYR A 83 -9.29 -6.60 13.09
N LEU A 84 -8.25 -5.79 12.96
CA LEU A 84 -7.09 -5.82 13.87
C LEU A 84 -7.48 -5.46 15.32
N TRP A 85 -8.45 -4.58 15.49
CA TRP A 85 -8.91 -4.15 16.82
C TRP A 85 -9.75 -5.21 17.53
N PHE A 86 -10.71 -5.81 16.82
CA PHE A 86 -11.71 -6.70 17.41
C PHE A 86 -11.33 -8.19 17.39
N SER A 87 -10.47 -8.64 16.47
CA SER A 87 -10.09 -10.05 16.38
C SER A 87 -9.18 -10.47 17.54
N PRO A 88 -9.43 -11.63 18.16
CA PRO A 88 -8.68 -12.08 19.34
C PRO A 88 -7.34 -12.77 19.00
N ALA A 89 -7.20 -13.32 17.79
CA ALA A 89 -6.12 -14.25 17.43
C ALA A 89 -5.37 -13.84 16.16
N ILE A 90 -4.84 -12.61 16.16
CA ILE A 90 -4.08 -12.07 15.03
C ILE A 90 -2.60 -12.30 15.27
N LYS A 91 -1.90 -12.81 14.26
CA LYS A 91 -0.46 -13.04 14.31
C LYS A 91 0.30 -11.73 14.04
N ARG A 92 1.53 -11.65 14.52
CA ARG A 92 2.36 -10.44 14.39
C ARG A 92 2.61 -10.03 12.94
N TYR A 93 2.82 -11.00 12.06
CA TYR A 93 3.06 -10.71 10.64
C TYR A 93 1.85 -10.01 9.99
N GLU A 94 0.62 -10.30 10.43
CA GLU A 94 -0.59 -9.65 9.92
C GLU A 94 -0.62 -8.17 10.32
N TYR A 95 -0.26 -7.83 11.59
CA TYR A 95 -0.14 -6.43 12.01
C TYR A 95 0.89 -5.67 11.18
N ILE A 96 2.04 -6.29 10.92
CA ILE A 96 3.10 -5.70 10.09
C ILE A 96 2.62 -5.50 8.66
N SER A 97 2.09 -6.54 8.04
CA SER A 97 1.59 -6.51 6.66
C SER A 97 0.47 -5.49 6.47
N PHE A 98 -0.52 -5.50 7.36
CA PHE A 98 -1.60 -4.51 7.31
C PHE A 98 -1.11 -3.09 7.60
N GLY A 99 -0.05 -2.93 8.40
CA GLY A 99 0.59 -1.63 8.61
C GLY A 99 1.10 -1.01 7.31
N PHE A 100 1.75 -1.79 6.46
CA PHE A 100 2.20 -1.35 5.14
C PHE A 100 1.02 -1.04 4.21
N ILE A 101 0.00 -1.92 4.17
CA ILE A 101 -1.20 -1.74 3.33
C ILE A 101 -1.96 -0.48 3.73
N VAL A 102 -2.20 -0.29 5.04
CA VAL A 102 -2.94 0.86 5.55
C VAL A 102 -2.16 2.15 5.36
N GLY A 103 -0.84 2.14 5.62
CA GLY A 103 0.01 3.32 5.43
C GLY A 103 0.06 3.78 3.97
N GLY A 104 0.26 2.84 3.03
CA GLY A 104 0.26 3.15 1.60
C GLY A 104 -1.13 3.60 1.12
N GLY A 105 -2.19 2.87 1.48
CA GLY A 105 -3.55 3.26 1.13
C GLY A 105 -3.94 4.64 1.67
N ALA A 106 -3.57 4.96 2.93
CA ALA A 106 -3.80 6.27 3.52
C ALA A 106 -3.05 7.38 2.79
N SER A 107 -1.83 7.12 2.31
CA SER A 107 -1.06 8.08 1.51
C SER A 107 -1.78 8.41 0.20
N ASN A 108 -2.23 7.40 -0.54
CA ASN A 108 -2.96 7.61 -1.80
C ASN A 108 -4.34 8.29 -1.60
N ILE A 109 -4.96 8.10 -0.43
CA ILE A 109 -6.17 8.84 -0.06
C ILE A 109 -5.83 10.30 0.22
N LEU A 110 -4.77 10.56 0.99
CA LEU A 110 -4.34 11.91 1.34
C LEU A 110 -3.98 12.72 0.09
N ASP A 111 -3.27 12.12 -0.88
CA ASP A 111 -2.98 12.77 -2.17
C ASP A 111 -4.26 13.23 -2.87
N ARG A 112 -5.30 12.41 -2.89
CA ARG A 112 -6.59 12.76 -3.51
C ARG A 112 -7.28 13.93 -2.82
N PHE A 113 -7.16 14.03 -1.48
CA PHE A 113 -7.71 15.16 -0.73
C PHE A 113 -6.89 16.44 -0.92
N VAL A 114 -5.57 16.34 -0.99
CA VAL A 114 -4.68 17.50 -1.09
C VAL A 114 -4.56 18.02 -2.53
N TYR A 115 -4.41 17.11 -3.48
CA TYR A 115 -4.09 17.42 -4.87
C TYR A 115 -5.23 17.11 -5.87
N GLY A 116 -6.30 16.46 -5.44
CA GLY A 116 -7.37 15.98 -6.32
C GLY A 116 -6.97 14.77 -7.18
N SER A 117 -5.76 14.24 -7.01
CA SER A 117 -5.16 13.14 -7.79
C SER A 117 -4.08 12.46 -6.97
N VAL A 118 -3.64 11.27 -7.38
CA VAL A 118 -2.44 10.63 -6.84
C VAL A 118 -1.22 11.07 -7.67
N ILE A 119 -0.09 11.30 -7.01
CA ILE A 119 1.18 11.62 -7.66
C ILE A 119 1.90 10.31 -7.95
N ASP A 120 1.92 9.88 -9.22
CA ASP A 120 2.62 8.69 -9.69
C ASP A 120 3.90 9.10 -10.42
N PHE A 121 4.99 8.32 -10.23
CA PHE A 121 6.29 8.73 -10.76
C PHE A 121 7.28 7.59 -11.02
N ILE A 122 7.05 6.37 -10.56
CA ILE A 122 7.94 5.22 -10.82
C ILE A 122 7.49 4.57 -12.12
N ASP A 123 8.33 4.68 -13.14
CA ASP A 123 8.05 4.21 -14.49
C ASP A 123 9.07 3.12 -14.86
N ILE A 124 8.61 1.86 -14.93
CA ILE A 124 9.46 0.71 -15.24
C ILE A 124 9.48 0.49 -16.76
N GLN A 125 10.67 0.50 -17.32
CA GLN A 125 10.91 0.36 -18.75
C GLN A 125 11.17 -1.10 -19.16
N HIS A 126 10.93 -1.40 -20.44
CA HIS A 126 11.26 -2.69 -21.09
C HIS A 126 10.54 -3.93 -20.51
N VAL A 127 9.49 -3.76 -19.72
CA VAL A 127 8.64 -4.87 -19.30
C VAL A 127 7.48 -4.99 -20.30
N PRO A 128 7.35 -6.11 -21.05
CA PRO A 128 6.28 -6.26 -22.03
C PRO A 128 4.90 -6.09 -21.40
N TYR A 129 4.04 -5.32 -22.05
CA TYR A 129 2.66 -5.02 -21.60
C TYR A 129 2.54 -4.23 -20.30
N TRP A 130 3.66 -3.75 -19.71
CA TRP A 130 3.66 -2.89 -18.56
C TRP A 130 3.72 -1.42 -18.99
N ASN A 131 2.61 -0.72 -18.86
CA ASN A 131 2.49 0.70 -19.21
C ASN A 131 1.94 1.51 -18.02
N TYR A 132 2.30 1.09 -16.82
CA TYR A 132 1.77 1.72 -15.60
C TYR A 132 2.88 2.44 -14.86
N ILE A 133 2.57 3.67 -14.47
CA ILE A 133 3.39 4.46 -13.57
C ILE A 133 2.74 4.40 -12.20
N PHE A 134 3.51 4.19 -11.16
CA PHE A 134 3.07 4.03 -9.79
C PHE A 134 3.94 4.85 -8.83
N ASN A 135 3.62 4.80 -7.54
CA ASN A 135 4.29 5.61 -6.53
C ASN A 135 4.83 4.75 -5.36
N THR A 136 5.47 5.42 -4.40
CA THR A 136 6.02 4.75 -3.21
C THR A 136 4.93 4.09 -2.37
N ALA A 137 3.74 4.70 -2.25
CA ALA A 137 2.64 4.15 -1.48
C ALA A 137 2.16 2.81 -2.07
N ASP A 138 2.09 2.70 -3.40
CA ASP A 138 1.72 1.46 -4.09
C ASP A 138 2.76 0.35 -3.83
N VAL A 139 4.06 0.70 -3.87
CA VAL A 139 5.13 -0.25 -3.48
C VAL A 139 4.91 -0.76 -2.06
N MET A 140 4.60 0.13 -1.11
CA MET A 140 4.38 -0.27 0.28
C MET A 140 3.14 -1.16 0.45
N VAL A 141 2.07 -0.91 -0.30
CA VAL A 141 0.90 -1.80 -0.33
C VAL A 141 1.32 -3.21 -0.79
N HIS A 142 2.15 -3.33 -1.83
CA HIS A 142 2.66 -4.63 -2.29
C HIS A 142 3.61 -5.29 -1.27
N VAL A 143 4.45 -4.51 -0.58
CA VAL A 143 5.29 -4.99 0.54
C VAL A 143 4.43 -5.60 1.66
N GLY A 144 3.22 -5.11 1.88
CA GLY A 144 2.27 -5.68 2.82
C GLY A 144 1.54 -6.91 2.28
N ILE A 145 1.04 -6.85 1.04
CA ILE A 145 0.20 -7.90 0.45
C ILE A 145 0.97 -9.22 0.27
N TRP A 146 2.16 -9.20 -0.31
CA TRP A 146 2.88 -10.42 -0.65
C TRP A 146 3.26 -11.28 0.56
N PRO A 147 3.84 -10.74 1.66
CA PRO A 147 4.07 -11.52 2.87
C PRO A 147 2.78 -12.02 3.51
N LEU A 148 1.71 -11.22 3.50
CA LEU A 148 0.42 -11.64 4.05
C LEU A 148 -0.11 -12.88 3.33
N LEU A 149 -0.12 -12.88 2.01
CA LEU A 149 -0.55 -14.02 1.19
C LEU A 149 0.36 -15.23 1.40
N PHE A 150 1.69 -15.02 1.39
CA PHE A 150 2.66 -16.08 1.58
C PHE A 150 2.45 -16.81 2.93
N PHE A 151 2.48 -16.07 4.02
CA PHE A 151 2.33 -16.68 5.35
C PHE A 151 0.95 -17.28 5.58
N SER A 152 -0.12 -16.69 5.02
CA SER A 152 -1.47 -17.24 5.10
C SER A 152 -1.59 -18.58 4.36
N PHE A 153 -0.96 -18.70 3.20
CA PHE A 153 -0.96 -19.94 2.42
C PHE A 153 -0.26 -21.08 3.16
N PHE A 154 0.92 -20.84 3.71
CA PHE A 154 1.66 -21.88 4.44
C PHE A 154 1.00 -22.24 5.78
N ALA A 155 0.44 -21.26 6.48
CA ALA A 155 -0.28 -21.53 7.73
C ALA A 155 -1.55 -22.39 7.52
N SER A 156 -2.19 -22.29 6.36
CA SER A 156 -3.35 -23.13 5.99
C SER A 156 -2.94 -24.57 5.71
N ASN A 157 -1.81 -24.78 5.05
CA ASN A 157 -1.33 -26.14 4.72
C ASN A 157 -0.95 -26.94 5.97
N ASP A 158 -0.32 -26.32 6.96
CA ASP A 158 0.04 -26.97 8.23
C ASP A 158 -1.20 -27.48 9.00
N GLN A 159 -2.34 -26.84 8.85
CA GLN A 159 -3.60 -27.28 9.48
C GLN A 159 -4.24 -28.46 8.75
N ILE A 160 -4.14 -28.52 7.44
CA ILE A 160 -4.65 -29.64 6.62
C ILE A 160 -3.84 -30.90 6.92
N ASP A 161 -2.52 -30.80 6.99
CA ASP A 161 -1.63 -31.95 7.26
C ASP A 161 -1.74 -32.46 8.70
N SER A 162 -2.12 -31.59 9.66
CA SER A 162 -2.29 -31.97 11.06
C SER A 162 -3.63 -32.67 11.38
N GLY A 163 -4.59 -32.66 10.47
CA GLY A 163 -5.90 -33.32 10.63
C GLY A 163 -6.78 -32.74 11.75
N ILE A 164 -6.49 -31.53 12.24
CA ILE A 164 -7.24 -30.86 13.30
C ILE A 164 -8.36 -30.04 12.64
N PRO A 165 -9.66 -30.37 12.87
CA PRO A 165 -10.77 -29.55 12.38
C PRO A 165 -10.80 -28.20 13.11
N ASN A 166 -11.25 -27.17 12.41
CA ASN A 166 -11.46 -25.81 12.95
C ASN A 166 -12.48 -25.77 14.08
#